data_f5ac72ea66415515ad39a2af1b3a0844
#
_entry.id   f5ac72ea66415515ad39a2af1b3a0844
#
_cell.length_a   1.000
_cell.length_b   1.000
_cell.length_c   1.000
_cell.angle_alpha   90.00
_cell.angle_beta   90.00
_cell.angle_gamma   90.00
#
_symmetry.space_group_name_H-M   'P 1'
#
loop_
_entity.id
_entity.type
_entity.pdbx_description
1 polymer ?
#
loop_
_entity_poly.entity_id
_entity_poly.type
_entity_poly.pdbx_seq_one_letter_code
_entity_poly.pdbx_strand_id
1 'polypeptide(L)'
;MPDSRLTLRHDPPPRRPRGILPYDFAKVGFFLFGIPRNGFGSIDVSRECNLRCSHCYFFEGGDGKAPAYENRPELSVDEWIAKLERLDRSTSRLKFPFFQCTWVGGEPLIRKELIERGRKYFRFNTVVTNGTIPLPDWPDVSWCVSIDGDEETHERIRRRKGIYRRAMNNVAERPNLSVTIAYCITRANVECIEQAVVDWSRAGARDMTFDFYTPIGDMCDKDDGLFLPLAERDVVLDKLLALKAIY
;
A
#
# COMPACT_ATOMS: atom_id res chain seq x y z
N MET A 1 34.61 -18.62 -1.27
CA MET A 1 33.38 -17.82 -1.19
C MET A 1 32.67 -17.98 -2.52
N PRO A 2 31.47 -18.52 -2.60
CA PRO A 2 30.78 -18.62 -3.87
C PRO A 2 30.35 -17.23 -4.32
N ASP A 3 30.61 -16.95 -5.58
CA ASP A 3 30.24 -15.72 -6.30
C ASP A 3 28.70 -15.59 -6.29
N SER A 4 28.20 -14.73 -5.42
CA SER A 4 26.76 -14.49 -5.21
C SER A 4 26.16 -13.56 -6.26
N ARG A 5 26.59 -13.67 -7.53
CA ARG A 5 25.89 -13.01 -8.60
C ARG A 5 24.53 -13.62 -8.77
N LEU A 6 23.52 -12.89 -8.36
CA LEU A 6 22.13 -13.25 -8.62
C LEU A 6 21.96 -13.43 -10.12
N THR A 7 21.87 -14.67 -10.57
CA THR A 7 21.48 -14.96 -11.95
C THR A 7 19.99 -14.68 -12.05
N LEU A 8 19.63 -13.61 -12.78
CA LEU A 8 18.23 -13.29 -13.02
C LEU A 8 17.59 -14.44 -13.80
N ARG A 9 16.38 -14.81 -13.36
CA ARG A 9 15.55 -15.79 -14.06
C ARG A 9 14.85 -15.20 -15.28
N HIS A 10 14.77 -13.87 -15.35
CA HIS A 10 14.04 -13.13 -16.38
C HIS A 10 14.83 -11.92 -16.89
N ASP A 11 14.67 -11.59 -18.16
CA ASP A 11 15.19 -10.35 -18.70
C ASP A 11 14.49 -9.16 -18.04
N PRO A 12 15.25 -8.12 -17.60
CA PRO A 12 14.66 -6.94 -17.01
C PRO A 12 13.73 -6.25 -18.01
N PRO A 13 12.57 -5.75 -17.58
CA PRO A 13 11.72 -4.95 -18.44
C PRO A 13 12.43 -3.68 -18.86
N PRO A 14 12.09 -3.09 -20.02
CA PRO A 14 12.67 -1.83 -20.44
C PRO A 14 12.44 -0.77 -19.36
N ARG A 15 13.53 -0.11 -18.93
CA ARG A 15 13.42 1.00 -17.96
C ARG A 15 12.53 2.08 -18.55
N ARG A 16 11.38 2.30 -17.96
CA ARG A 16 10.57 3.47 -18.28
C ARG A 16 11.31 4.70 -17.76
N PRO A 17 11.47 5.78 -18.58
CA PRO A 17 12.02 7.01 -18.04
C PRO A 17 11.17 7.44 -16.84
N ARG A 18 11.80 7.56 -15.69
CA ARG A 18 11.14 8.09 -14.48
C ARG A 18 10.85 9.57 -14.75
N GLY A 19 9.69 9.83 -15.33
CA GLY A 19 9.20 11.19 -15.45
C GLY A 19 9.01 11.76 -14.04
N ILE A 20 9.58 12.94 -13.78
CA ILE A 20 9.31 13.68 -12.55
C ILE A 20 7.88 14.20 -12.68
N LEU A 21 6.98 13.73 -11.83
CA LEU A 21 5.60 14.19 -11.83
C LEU A 21 5.50 15.55 -11.14
N PRO A 22 4.53 16.39 -11.49
CA PRO A 22 4.26 17.66 -10.77
C PRO A 22 4.15 17.46 -9.26
N TYR A 23 3.66 16.30 -8.83
CA TYR A 23 3.58 15.89 -7.43
C TYR A 23 4.95 15.79 -6.74
N ASP A 24 5.99 15.35 -7.44
CA ASP A 24 7.35 15.24 -6.87
C ASP A 24 7.95 16.62 -6.63
N PHE A 25 7.75 17.56 -7.54
CA PHE A 25 8.16 18.96 -7.34
C PHE A 25 7.45 19.60 -6.15
N ALA A 26 6.15 19.32 -5.98
CA ALA A 26 5.40 19.83 -4.84
C ALA A 26 5.94 19.27 -3.52
N LYS A 27 6.31 17.99 -3.45
CA LYS A 27 6.96 17.39 -2.27
C LYS A 27 8.29 18.06 -1.96
N VAL A 28 9.18 18.17 -2.95
CA VAL A 28 10.50 18.80 -2.78
C VAL A 28 10.36 20.27 -2.34
N GLY A 29 9.51 21.02 -2.99
CA GLY A 29 9.25 22.43 -2.62
C GLY A 29 8.75 22.55 -1.19
N PHE A 30 7.91 21.62 -0.75
CA PHE A 30 7.36 21.64 0.60
C PHE A 30 8.42 21.30 1.66
N PHE A 31 9.31 20.34 1.40
CA PHE A 31 10.44 20.03 2.28
C PHE A 31 11.47 21.16 2.36
N LEU A 32 11.69 21.87 1.27
CA LEU A 32 12.68 22.96 1.22
C LEU A 32 12.17 24.28 1.82
N PHE A 33 10.87 24.59 1.71
CA PHE A 33 10.32 25.90 2.01
C PHE A 33 9.28 25.94 3.13
N GLY A 34 8.85 24.82 3.65
CA GLY A 34 7.83 24.82 4.68
C GLY A 34 7.69 23.52 5.44
N ILE A 35 8.00 23.54 6.72
CA ILE A 35 7.57 22.48 7.63
C ILE A 35 6.11 22.78 7.99
N PRO A 36 5.13 21.99 7.48
CA PRO A 36 3.75 22.21 7.85
C PRO A 36 3.58 21.91 9.34
N ARG A 37 2.94 22.80 10.05
CA ARG A 37 2.56 22.59 11.45
C ARG A 37 1.44 21.55 11.59
N ASN A 38 0.81 21.16 10.50
CA ASN A 38 -0.30 20.23 10.45
C ASN A 38 0.23 18.85 10.06
N GLY A 39 0.02 17.90 10.95
CA GLY A 39 0.71 16.62 10.92
C GLY A 39 0.29 15.67 9.79
N PHE A 40 0.88 14.53 9.88
CA PHE A 40 0.59 13.34 9.09
C PHE A 40 -0.47 12.53 9.82
N GLY A 41 -1.34 11.87 9.09
CA GLY A 41 -2.32 10.99 9.65
C GLY A 41 -2.72 9.86 8.72
N SER A 42 -3.32 8.83 9.31
CA SER A 42 -4.05 7.81 8.57
C SER A 42 -5.51 7.84 8.98
N ILE A 43 -6.37 7.51 8.05
CA ILE A 43 -7.81 7.38 8.27
C ILE A 43 -8.24 5.99 7.87
N ASP A 44 -8.75 5.24 8.84
CA ASP A 44 -9.46 3.99 8.58
C ASP A 44 -10.82 4.32 7.98
N VAL A 45 -10.91 4.17 6.65
CA VAL A 45 -12.09 4.56 5.87
C VAL A 45 -13.28 3.66 6.17
N SER A 46 -13.00 2.36 6.27
CA SER A 46 -13.99 1.33 6.55
C SER A 46 -13.34 0.12 7.21
N ARG A 47 -14.13 -0.56 8.01
CA ARG A 47 -13.79 -1.89 8.55
C ARG A 47 -14.18 -3.03 7.61
N GLU A 48 -14.93 -2.71 6.55
CA GLU A 48 -15.28 -3.68 5.54
C GLU A 48 -14.11 -3.94 4.59
N CYS A 49 -13.92 -5.22 4.27
CA CYS A 49 -12.96 -5.64 3.25
C CYS A 49 -13.57 -6.80 2.44
N ASN A 50 -13.30 -6.80 1.17
CA ASN A 50 -13.71 -7.88 0.27
C ASN A 50 -12.73 -9.06 0.26
N LEU A 51 -11.67 -9.02 1.08
CA LEU A 51 -10.67 -10.08 1.26
C LEU A 51 -10.56 -10.51 2.74
N ARG A 52 -9.94 -11.68 2.96
CA ARG A 52 -9.63 -12.23 4.30
C ARG A 52 -8.23 -12.83 4.28
N CYS A 53 -7.22 -11.95 4.13
CA CYS A 53 -5.82 -12.33 4.00
C CYS A 53 -5.30 -13.02 5.27
N SER A 54 -4.45 -14.04 5.11
CA SER A 54 -3.90 -14.81 6.24
C SER A 54 -3.00 -13.98 7.17
N HIS A 55 -2.38 -12.92 6.66
CA HIS A 55 -1.51 -11.99 7.41
C HIS A 55 -2.20 -10.70 7.81
N CYS A 56 -3.53 -10.62 7.68
CA CYS A 56 -4.27 -9.40 7.95
C CYS A 56 -4.31 -9.10 9.44
N TYR A 57 -3.66 -8.01 9.85
CA TYR A 57 -3.70 -7.55 11.25
C TYR A 57 -5.10 -7.13 11.68
N PHE A 58 -5.91 -6.64 10.75
CA PHE A 58 -7.26 -6.13 11.01
C PHE A 58 -8.26 -7.26 11.28
N PHE A 59 -8.11 -8.41 10.62
CA PHE A 59 -8.94 -9.59 10.80
C PHE A 59 -8.18 -10.75 11.47
N GLU A 60 -7.14 -10.45 12.23
CA GLU A 60 -6.39 -11.41 13.03
C GLU A 60 -6.05 -12.72 12.30
N GLY A 61 -5.49 -12.59 11.09
CA GLY A 61 -5.15 -13.73 10.25
C GLY A 61 -6.32 -14.29 9.45
N GLY A 62 -7.40 -13.53 9.29
CA GLY A 62 -8.51 -13.88 8.39
C GLY A 62 -9.58 -14.77 8.98
N ASP A 63 -9.57 -15.05 10.29
CA ASP A 63 -10.59 -15.88 10.97
C ASP A 63 -11.93 -15.16 11.15
N GLY A 64 -12.02 -13.95 10.63
CA GLY A 64 -13.28 -13.24 10.46
C GLY A 64 -13.86 -12.57 11.71
N LYS A 65 -13.20 -12.68 12.84
CA LYS A 65 -13.58 -11.93 14.03
C LYS A 65 -12.96 -10.54 13.97
N ALA A 66 -13.81 -9.59 13.77
CA ALA A 66 -13.42 -8.22 13.88
C ALA A 66 -13.11 -7.85 15.35
N PRO A 67 -12.12 -6.97 15.64
CA PRO A 67 -11.77 -6.59 17.00
C PRO A 67 -12.96 -6.05 17.79
N ALA A 68 -12.97 -6.23 19.11
CA ALA A 68 -14.10 -5.89 19.99
C ALA A 68 -14.57 -4.43 19.95
N TYR A 69 -13.74 -3.48 19.46
CA TYR A 69 -14.12 -2.08 19.24
C TYR A 69 -15.02 -1.86 18.02
N GLU A 70 -15.31 -2.89 17.25
CA GLU A 70 -16.08 -2.83 16.00
C GLU A 70 -17.60 -2.76 16.20
N ASN A 71 -18.09 -2.94 17.40
CA ASN A 71 -19.52 -2.76 17.71
C ASN A 71 -19.98 -1.29 17.61
N ARG A 72 -19.09 -0.36 17.31
CA ARG A 72 -19.45 1.04 17.08
C ARG A 72 -19.86 1.22 15.60
N PRO A 73 -20.99 1.87 15.32
CA PRO A 73 -21.38 2.17 13.95
C PRO A 73 -20.30 3.02 13.27
N GLU A 74 -20.00 2.73 12.02
CA GLU A 74 -19.14 3.57 11.22
C GLU A 74 -19.81 4.94 11.00
N LEU A 75 -19.02 6.00 11.04
CA LEU A 75 -19.49 7.32 10.68
C LEU A 75 -19.92 7.34 9.21
N SER A 76 -21.01 8.01 8.91
CA SER A 76 -21.41 8.31 7.55
C SER A 76 -20.37 9.20 6.85
N VAL A 77 -20.43 9.27 5.54
CA VAL A 77 -19.55 10.16 4.76
C VAL A 77 -19.70 11.60 5.22
N ASP A 78 -20.95 12.07 5.41
CA ASP A 78 -21.21 13.45 5.83
C ASP A 78 -20.68 13.76 7.25
N GLU A 79 -20.81 12.82 8.17
CA GLU A 79 -20.23 12.98 9.51
C GLU A 79 -18.70 13.05 9.48
N TRP A 80 -18.06 12.24 8.62
CA TRP A 80 -16.62 12.31 8.39
C TRP A 80 -16.21 13.67 7.83
N ILE A 81 -16.90 14.14 6.79
CA ILE A 81 -16.61 15.43 6.16
C ILE A 81 -16.78 16.57 7.16
N ALA A 82 -17.85 16.56 7.96
CA ALA A 82 -18.05 17.57 9.01
C ALA A 82 -16.91 17.57 10.06
N LYS A 83 -16.37 16.40 10.40
CA LYS A 83 -15.20 16.31 11.29
C LYS A 83 -13.94 16.87 10.64
N LEU A 84 -13.67 16.53 9.38
CA LEU A 84 -12.52 17.06 8.64
C LEU A 84 -12.58 18.57 8.50
N GLU A 85 -13.75 19.14 8.19
CA GLU A 85 -13.97 20.58 8.14
C GLU A 85 -13.72 21.27 9.49
N ARG A 86 -14.17 20.64 10.58
CA ARG A 86 -13.93 21.20 11.92
C ARG A 86 -12.44 21.18 12.28
N LEU A 87 -11.73 20.08 11.94
CA LEU A 87 -10.29 19.98 12.16
C LEU A 87 -9.53 20.99 11.33
N ASP A 88 -9.86 21.14 10.04
CA ASP A 88 -9.24 22.11 9.14
C ASP A 88 -9.39 23.53 9.67
N ARG A 89 -10.59 23.92 10.11
CA ARG A 89 -10.84 25.23 10.71
C ARG A 89 -10.10 25.45 12.04
N SER A 90 -9.92 24.43 12.85
CA SER A 90 -9.27 24.53 14.15
C SER A 90 -7.75 24.63 14.09
N THR A 91 -7.16 24.07 13.05
CA THR A 91 -5.69 23.92 12.93
C THR A 91 -5.06 24.97 12.04
N SER A 92 -5.82 25.63 11.18
CA SER A 92 -5.30 26.53 10.15
C SER A 92 -5.71 27.98 10.33
N ARG A 93 -4.92 28.75 11.08
CA ARG A 93 -4.99 30.22 11.01
C ARG A 93 -4.61 30.76 9.63
N LEU A 94 -3.88 29.98 8.82
CA LEU A 94 -3.34 30.35 7.51
C LEU A 94 -4.03 29.64 6.35
N LYS A 95 -5.11 28.88 6.59
CA LYS A 95 -5.87 28.10 5.58
C LYS A 95 -5.02 27.10 4.76
N PHE A 96 -3.96 26.55 5.33
CA PHE A 96 -3.23 25.45 4.70
C PHE A 96 -3.88 24.11 5.06
N PRO A 97 -4.13 23.23 4.07
CA PRO A 97 -4.65 21.89 4.34
C PRO A 97 -3.65 21.09 5.17
N PHE A 98 -4.13 20.04 5.84
CA PHE A 98 -3.25 19.05 6.47
C PHE A 98 -2.20 18.56 5.47
N PHE A 99 -1.01 18.20 5.99
CA PHE A 99 0.08 17.85 5.09
C PHE A 99 -0.19 16.57 4.33
N GLN A 100 -0.43 15.46 5.01
CA GLN A 100 -0.61 14.15 4.38
C GLN A 100 -1.67 13.33 5.08
N CYS A 101 -2.45 12.60 4.29
CA CYS A 101 -3.32 11.53 4.74
C CYS A 101 -3.01 10.23 4.01
N THR A 102 -2.92 9.14 4.77
CA THR A 102 -2.95 7.78 4.24
C THR A 102 -4.34 7.20 4.51
N TRP A 103 -5.07 6.93 3.44
CA TRP A 103 -6.39 6.31 3.48
C TRP A 103 -6.22 4.80 3.52
N VAL A 104 -6.60 4.20 4.63
CA VAL A 104 -6.44 2.77 4.94
C VAL A 104 -7.75 2.17 5.46
N GLY A 105 -7.70 1.00 6.05
CA GLY A 105 -8.81 0.30 6.66
C GLY A 105 -8.88 -1.13 6.18
N GLY A 106 -10.07 -1.70 6.06
CA GLY A 106 -10.27 -2.98 5.38
C GLY A 106 -9.92 -2.85 3.90
N GLU A 107 -10.89 -2.42 3.08
CA GLU A 107 -10.62 -1.98 1.70
C GLU A 107 -11.18 -0.57 1.51
N PRO A 108 -10.33 0.47 1.43
CA PRO A 108 -10.80 1.86 1.41
C PRO A 108 -11.69 2.19 0.21
N LEU A 109 -11.49 1.54 -0.94
CA LEU A 109 -12.28 1.81 -2.14
C LEU A 109 -13.73 1.32 -2.06
N ILE A 110 -14.11 0.55 -1.04
CA ILE A 110 -15.52 0.26 -0.73
C ILE A 110 -16.27 1.57 -0.40
N ARG A 111 -15.59 2.52 0.24
CA ARG A 111 -16.14 3.85 0.56
C ARG A 111 -15.42 4.97 -0.19
N LYS A 112 -15.19 4.78 -1.48
CA LYS A 112 -14.48 5.74 -2.34
C LYS A 112 -15.00 7.17 -2.25
N GLU A 113 -16.30 7.36 -2.03
CA GLU A 113 -16.92 8.69 -1.87
C GLU A 113 -16.32 9.48 -0.70
N LEU A 114 -16.03 8.81 0.43
CA LEU A 114 -15.37 9.47 1.56
C LEU A 114 -14.00 10.00 1.16
N ILE A 115 -13.21 9.20 0.44
CA ILE A 115 -11.89 9.61 -0.02
C ILE A 115 -12.01 10.76 -1.02
N GLU A 116 -12.91 10.64 -2.00
CA GLU A 116 -13.14 11.65 -3.02
C GLU A 116 -13.47 13.02 -2.41
N ARG A 117 -14.35 13.05 -1.43
CA ARG A 117 -14.76 14.29 -0.75
C ARG A 117 -13.76 14.76 0.31
N GLY A 118 -13.04 13.81 0.94
CA GLY A 118 -12.11 14.09 2.05
C GLY A 118 -10.71 14.50 1.62
N ARG A 119 -10.22 14.02 0.46
CA ARG A 119 -8.83 14.27 0.02
C ARG A 119 -8.48 15.75 -0.17
N LYS A 120 -9.45 16.61 -0.42
CA LYS A 120 -9.24 18.07 -0.54
C LYS A 120 -8.74 18.74 0.74
N TYR A 121 -8.94 18.11 1.91
CA TYR A 121 -8.45 18.62 3.19
C TYR A 121 -6.97 18.31 3.44
N PHE A 122 -6.32 17.56 2.57
CA PHE A 122 -4.93 17.16 2.69
C PHE A 122 -4.14 17.60 1.47
N ARG A 123 -2.89 18.01 1.71
CA ARG A 123 -1.99 18.38 0.61
C ARG A 123 -1.54 17.19 -0.20
N PHE A 124 -1.25 16.09 0.48
CA PHE A 124 -0.84 14.82 -0.13
C PHE A 124 -1.75 13.69 0.35
N ASN A 125 -2.13 12.85 -0.57
CA ASN A 125 -3.01 11.73 -0.31
C ASN A 125 -2.36 10.44 -0.79
N THR A 126 -2.37 9.41 0.04
CA THR A 126 -2.00 8.05 -0.33
C THR A 126 -3.18 7.13 -0.04
N VAL A 127 -3.56 6.29 -0.98
CA VAL A 127 -4.57 5.25 -0.78
C VAL A 127 -3.90 3.90 -0.80
N VAL A 128 -4.04 3.12 0.29
CA VAL A 128 -3.54 1.76 0.39
C VAL A 128 -4.69 0.80 0.10
N THR A 129 -4.63 0.10 -1.02
CA THR A 129 -5.71 -0.75 -1.51
C THR A 129 -5.19 -2.14 -1.87
N ASN A 130 -6.06 -3.14 -1.81
CA ASN A 130 -5.76 -4.47 -2.33
C ASN A 130 -5.81 -4.54 -3.88
N GLY A 131 -6.16 -3.45 -4.55
CA GLY A 131 -6.15 -3.33 -6.00
C GLY A 131 -7.29 -4.06 -6.73
N THR A 132 -8.19 -4.74 -6.03
CA THR A 132 -9.26 -5.53 -6.68
C THR A 132 -10.44 -4.68 -7.16
N ILE A 133 -10.56 -3.45 -6.69
CA ILE A 133 -11.54 -2.47 -7.14
C ILE A 133 -10.84 -1.52 -8.14
N PRO A 134 -11.48 -1.17 -9.27
CA PRO A 134 -10.88 -0.26 -10.25
C PRO A 134 -10.42 1.05 -9.61
N LEU A 135 -9.19 1.45 -9.90
CA LEU A 135 -8.61 2.67 -9.36
C LEU A 135 -9.32 3.89 -9.96
N PRO A 136 -9.88 4.79 -9.14
CA PRO A 136 -10.38 6.06 -9.63
C PRO A 136 -9.29 6.90 -10.31
N ASP A 137 -9.65 7.66 -11.33
CA ASP A 137 -8.73 8.55 -12.03
C ASP A 137 -8.46 9.82 -11.20
N TRP A 138 -7.67 9.66 -10.12
CA TRP A 138 -7.24 10.75 -9.25
C TRP A 138 -5.73 10.92 -9.34
N PRO A 139 -5.24 11.78 -10.26
CA PRO A 139 -3.80 11.97 -10.48
C PRO A 139 -3.08 12.67 -9.32
N ASP A 140 -3.83 13.26 -8.38
CA ASP A 140 -3.34 13.88 -7.15
C ASP A 140 -3.21 12.90 -5.97
N VAL A 141 -3.45 11.61 -6.20
CA VAL A 141 -3.34 10.54 -5.21
C VAL A 141 -2.17 9.63 -5.55
N SER A 142 -1.37 9.31 -4.55
CA SER A 142 -0.40 8.20 -4.61
C SER A 142 -1.12 6.89 -4.29
N TRP A 143 -1.11 5.98 -5.22
CA TRP A 143 -1.72 4.66 -5.04
C TRP A 143 -0.71 3.67 -4.50
N CYS A 144 -1.04 2.98 -3.43
CA CYS A 144 -0.24 1.93 -2.83
C CYS A 144 -1.02 0.62 -2.94
N VAL A 145 -0.63 -0.23 -3.90
CA VAL A 145 -1.33 -1.51 -4.16
C VAL A 145 -0.60 -2.64 -3.47
N SER A 146 -1.31 -3.35 -2.61
CA SER A 146 -0.74 -4.41 -1.77
C SER A 146 -0.66 -5.74 -2.52
N ILE A 147 0.55 -6.30 -2.66
CA ILE A 147 0.84 -7.56 -3.35
C ILE A 147 1.74 -8.45 -2.48
N ASP A 148 1.53 -9.75 -2.55
CA ASP A 148 2.22 -10.72 -1.68
C ASP A 148 2.83 -11.91 -2.45
N GLY A 149 3.39 -11.67 -3.62
CA GLY A 149 4.07 -12.71 -4.40
C GLY A 149 3.71 -12.73 -5.87
N ASP A 150 3.96 -13.88 -6.50
CA ASP A 150 3.40 -14.23 -7.80
C ASP A 150 1.89 -14.52 -7.71
N GLU A 151 1.25 -14.83 -8.82
CA GLU A 151 -0.20 -15.05 -8.88
C GLU A 151 -0.66 -16.12 -7.87
N GLU A 152 0.00 -17.28 -7.85
CA GLU A 152 -0.39 -18.39 -6.99
C GLU A 152 -0.24 -18.05 -5.51
N THR A 153 0.91 -17.50 -5.14
CA THR A 153 1.24 -17.16 -3.76
C THR A 153 0.39 -16.01 -3.24
N HIS A 154 0.19 -14.97 -4.06
CA HIS A 154 -0.67 -13.85 -3.72
C HIS A 154 -2.11 -14.30 -3.44
N GLU A 155 -2.67 -15.14 -4.32
CA GLU A 155 -4.06 -15.62 -4.18
C GLU A 155 -4.22 -16.58 -2.98
N ARG A 156 -3.19 -17.37 -2.69
CA ARG A 156 -3.16 -18.23 -1.51
C ARG A 156 -3.13 -17.40 -0.21
N ILE A 157 -2.24 -16.40 -0.12
CA ILE A 157 -2.12 -15.54 1.06
C ILE A 157 -3.39 -14.70 1.25
N ARG A 158 -3.96 -14.16 0.18
CA ARG A 158 -5.17 -13.33 0.21
C ARG A 158 -6.47 -14.11 0.16
N ARG A 159 -6.37 -15.44 0.06
CA ARG A 159 -7.49 -16.40 0.14
C ARG A 159 -8.59 -16.16 -0.90
N ARG A 160 -8.22 -15.69 -2.10
CA ARG A 160 -9.18 -15.45 -3.18
C ARG A 160 -8.53 -15.59 -4.55
N LYS A 161 -9.16 -16.37 -5.44
CA LYS A 161 -8.69 -16.57 -6.81
C LYS A 161 -9.07 -15.40 -7.73
N GLY A 162 -8.24 -15.16 -8.75
CA GLY A 162 -8.43 -14.18 -9.81
C GLY A 162 -8.15 -12.73 -9.38
N ILE A 163 -7.69 -12.50 -8.15
CA ILE A 163 -7.44 -11.15 -7.64
C ILE A 163 -6.12 -10.56 -8.11
N TYR A 164 -5.10 -11.39 -8.32
CA TYR A 164 -3.80 -10.94 -8.81
C TYR A 164 -3.93 -10.29 -10.19
N ARG A 165 -4.53 -11.01 -11.14
CA ARG A 165 -4.78 -10.49 -12.49
C ARG A 165 -5.72 -9.29 -12.50
N ARG A 166 -6.72 -9.29 -11.62
CA ARG A 166 -7.63 -8.16 -11.48
C ARG A 166 -6.89 -6.91 -11.02
N ALA A 167 -6.06 -7.00 -10.00
CA ALA A 167 -5.26 -5.88 -9.52
C ALA A 167 -4.29 -5.40 -10.60
N MET A 168 -3.63 -6.32 -11.30
CA MET A 168 -2.72 -6.01 -12.40
C MET A 168 -3.42 -5.25 -13.54
N ASN A 169 -4.60 -5.71 -13.96
CA ASN A 169 -5.39 -5.03 -14.99
C ASN A 169 -5.81 -3.62 -14.54
N ASN A 170 -6.27 -3.49 -13.30
CA ASN A 170 -6.66 -2.18 -12.74
C ASN A 170 -5.50 -1.18 -12.72
N VAL A 171 -4.26 -1.64 -12.51
CA VAL A 171 -3.05 -0.80 -12.58
C VAL A 171 -2.71 -0.49 -14.04
N ALA A 172 -2.69 -1.50 -14.90
CA ALA A 172 -2.31 -1.34 -16.31
C ALA A 172 -3.25 -0.41 -17.09
N GLU A 173 -4.55 -0.39 -16.73
CA GLU A 173 -5.56 0.50 -17.31
C GLU A 173 -5.39 1.98 -16.90
N ARG A 174 -4.50 2.28 -15.97
CA ARG A 174 -4.29 3.63 -15.42
C ARG A 174 -2.83 4.09 -15.49
N PRO A 175 -2.23 4.18 -16.69
CA PRO A 175 -0.81 4.48 -16.85
C PRO A 175 -0.41 5.90 -16.41
N ASN A 176 -1.38 6.78 -16.22
CA ASN A 176 -1.22 8.15 -15.72
C ASN A 176 -1.20 8.27 -14.20
N LEU A 177 -1.54 7.20 -13.48
CA LEU A 177 -1.53 7.22 -12.01
C LEU A 177 -0.15 6.87 -11.45
N SER A 178 0.16 7.45 -10.29
CA SER A 178 1.36 7.10 -9.52
C SER A 178 1.07 5.88 -8.66
N VAL A 179 1.46 4.70 -9.13
CA VAL A 179 1.23 3.43 -8.43
C VAL A 179 2.54 2.90 -7.87
N THR A 180 2.57 2.69 -6.56
CA THR A 180 3.60 1.97 -5.82
C THR A 180 3.05 0.62 -5.41
N ILE A 181 3.80 -0.45 -5.57
CA ILE A 181 3.45 -1.76 -5.03
C ILE A 181 3.99 -1.86 -3.60
N ALA A 182 3.12 -2.20 -2.65
CA ALA A 182 3.51 -2.57 -1.30
C ALA A 182 3.59 -4.10 -1.19
N TYR A 183 4.79 -4.61 -0.98
CA TYR A 183 5.05 -6.03 -0.86
C TYR A 183 5.35 -6.39 0.59
N CYS A 184 4.46 -7.18 1.20
CA CYS A 184 4.68 -7.69 2.55
C CYS A 184 5.48 -9.00 2.47
N ILE A 185 6.75 -8.94 2.85
CA ILE A 185 7.65 -10.11 2.84
C ILE A 185 7.30 -11.06 3.98
N THR A 186 6.99 -12.29 3.62
CA THR A 186 6.72 -13.39 4.53
C THR A 186 7.59 -14.58 4.17
N ARG A 187 7.70 -15.56 5.04
CA ARG A 187 8.34 -16.86 4.71
C ARG A 187 7.67 -17.53 3.51
N ALA A 188 6.38 -17.30 3.31
CA ALA A 188 5.61 -17.94 2.25
C ALA A 188 5.84 -17.35 0.86
N ASN A 189 6.43 -16.15 0.74
CA ASN A 189 6.55 -15.43 -0.53
C ASN A 189 7.95 -14.88 -0.82
N VAL A 190 8.92 -15.09 0.05
CA VAL A 190 10.29 -14.55 -0.09
C VAL A 190 10.93 -14.96 -1.42
N GLU A 191 10.61 -16.15 -1.94
CA GLU A 191 11.13 -16.64 -3.21
C GLU A 191 10.45 -16.03 -4.44
N CYS A 192 9.27 -15.39 -4.26
CA CYS A 192 8.50 -14.80 -5.35
C CYS A 192 8.86 -13.34 -5.62
N ILE A 193 9.79 -12.74 -4.85
CA ILE A 193 10.12 -11.30 -4.91
C ILE A 193 10.54 -10.87 -6.32
N GLU A 194 11.46 -11.61 -6.95
CA GLU A 194 11.96 -11.27 -8.29
C GLU A 194 10.84 -11.32 -9.34
N GLN A 195 10.02 -12.38 -9.31
CA GLN A 195 8.88 -12.49 -10.22
C GLN A 195 7.90 -11.33 -10.05
N ALA A 196 7.58 -10.97 -8.81
CA ALA A 196 6.71 -9.84 -8.52
C ALA A 196 7.28 -8.52 -9.05
N VAL A 197 8.60 -8.27 -8.88
CA VAL A 197 9.25 -7.08 -9.43
C VAL A 197 9.09 -7.02 -10.96
N VAL A 198 9.33 -8.13 -11.65
CA VAL A 198 9.19 -8.23 -13.12
C VAL A 198 7.75 -7.95 -13.56
N ASP A 199 6.80 -8.63 -12.96
CA ASP A 199 5.39 -8.58 -13.38
C ASP A 199 4.81 -7.18 -13.17
N TRP A 200 5.04 -6.60 -12.00
CA TRP A 200 4.45 -5.30 -11.66
C TRP A 200 5.15 -4.13 -12.36
N SER A 201 6.45 -4.24 -12.62
CA SER A 201 7.14 -3.29 -13.49
C SER A 201 6.55 -3.28 -14.90
N ARG A 202 6.24 -4.46 -15.45
CA ARG A 202 5.57 -4.58 -16.77
C ARG A 202 4.14 -4.05 -16.75
N ALA A 203 3.42 -4.27 -15.65
CA ALA A 203 2.05 -3.75 -15.48
C ALA A 203 2.00 -2.22 -15.36
N GLY A 204 3.14 -1.57 -15.12
CA GLY A 204 3.23 -0.11 -15.06
C GLY A 204 3.33 0.46 -13.67
N ALA A 205 3.56 -0.36 -12.64
CA ALA A 205 3.94 0.15 -11.34
C ALA A 205 5.20 1.02 -11.43
N ARG A 206 5.18 2.16 -10.73
CA ARG A 206 6.28 3.11 -10.75
C ARG A 206 7.39 2.71 -9.79
N ASP A 207 6.98 2.29 -8.60
CA ASP A 207 7.87 1.95 -7.49
C ASP A 207 7.37 0.69 -6.79
N MET A 208 8.26 0.05 -6.02
CA MET A 208 7.91 -1.07 -5.17
C MET A 208 8.56 -0.89 -3.81
N THR A 209 7.78 -1.03 -2.75
CA THR A 209 8.24 -1.01 -1.36
C THR A 209 8.13 -2.40 -0.76
N PHE A 210 9.07 -2.75 0.10
CA PHE A 210 9.16 -4.06 0.73
C PHE A 210 9.20 -3.88 2.24
N ASP A 211 8.23 -4.49 2.91
CA ASP A 211 8.13 -4.49 4.37
C ASP A 211 8.12 -5.93 4.88
N PHE A 212 8.91 -6.23 5.91
CA PHE A 212 8.86 -7.54 6.53
C PHE A 212 7.60 -7.69 7.37
N TYR A 213 6.89 -8.79 7.16
CA TYR A 213 5.77 -9.15 8.02
C TYR A 213 6.20 -9.17 9.49
N THR A 214 5.45 -8.44 10.30
CA THR A 214 5.64 -8.41 11.75
C THR A 214 4.28 -8.68 12.39
N PRO A 215 4.12 -9.80 13.10
CA PRO A 215 2.89 -10.09 13.81
C PRO A 215 2.66 -9.04 14.91
N ILE A 216 1.42 -8.62 15.11
CA ILE A 216 1.02 -7.66 16.12
C ILE A 216 -0.20 -8.16 16.90
N GLY A 217 -0.36 -7.69 18.13
CA GLY A 217 -1.48 -8.10 18.98
C GLY A 217 -1.51 -9.61 19.20
N ASP A 218 -2.69 -10.19 19.14
CA ASP A 218 -2.91 -11.62 19.34
C ASP A 218 -2.25 -12.54 18.30
N MET A 219 -1.73 -11.95 17.22
CA MET A 219 -0.97 -12.70 16.21
C MET A 219 0.47 -13.00 16.66
N CYS A 220 1.00 -12.29 17.67
CA CYS A 220 2.36 -12.54 18.18
C CYS A 220 2.51 -13.93 18.80
N ASP A 221 1.43 -14.49 19.35
CA ASP A 221 1.43 -15.79 20.02
C ASP A 221 1.05 -16.94 19.07
N LYS A 222 0.72 -16.62 17.81
CA LYS A 222 0.37 -17.61 16.80
C LYS A 222 1.56 -17.88 15.90
N ASP A 223 1.97 -19.15 15.83
CA ASP A 223 2.86 -19.60 14.75
C ASP A 223 2.04 -19.78 13.47
N ASP A 224 1.89 -18.70 12.72
CA ASP A 224 1.18 -18.67 11.45
C ASP A 224 2.05 -19.12 10.25
N GLY A 225 3.33 -19.46 10.52
CA GLY A 225 4.30 -19.86 9.51
C GLY A 225 4.69 -18.74 8.53
N LEU A 226 4.26 -17.50 8.77
CA LEU A 226 4.52 -16.36 7.88
C LEU A 226 5.73 -15.53 8.32
N PHE A 227 6.06 -15.56 9.59
CA PHE A 227 7.15 -14.77 10.14
C PHE A 227 8.51 -15.25 9.61
N LEU A 228 9.31 -14.31 9.10
CA LEU A 228 10.68 -14.55 8.69
C LEU A 228 11.63 -14.14 9.82
N PRO A 229 12.41 -15.10 10.40
CA PRO A 229 13.37 -14.81 11.46
C PRO A 229 14.39 -13.76 11.05
N LEU A 230 14.88 -12.97 12.03
CA LEU A 230 15.83 -11.90 11.77
C LEU A 230 17.09 -12.39 11.04
N ALA A 231 17.60 -13.57 11.40
CA ALA A 231 18.80 -14.14 10.76
C ALA A 231 18.60 -14.44 9.25
N GLU A 232 17.38 -14.63 8.81
CA GLU A 232 17.06 -14.88 7.39
C GLU A 232 16.82 -13.58 6.62
N ARG A 233 16.54 -12.46 7.31
CA ARG A 233 16.22 -11.17 6.69
C ARG A 233 17.42 -10.53 5.99
N ASP A 234 18.62 -10.72 6.50
CA ASP A 234 19.84 -10.14 5.89
C ASP A 234 20.05 -10.68 4.47
N VAL A 235 19.83 -11.98 4.25
CA VAL A 235 19.91 -12.58 2.92
C VAL A 235 18.86 -12.00 1.96
N VAL A 236 17.66 -11.70 2.48
CA VAL A 236 16.60 -11.07 1.69
C VAL A 236 16.95 -9.62 1.34
N LEU A 237 17.54 -8.88 2.29
CA LEU A 237 18.00 -7.51 2.05
C LEU A 237 19.08 -7.47 0.96
N ASP A 238 20.03 -8.39 0.97
CA ASP A 238 21.05 -8.50 -0.07
C ASP A 238 20.42 -8.77 -1.44
N LYS A 239 19.41 -9.66 -1.49
CA LYS A 239 18.62 -9.93 -2.71
C LYS A 239 17.91 -8.67 -3.21
N LEU A 240 17.27 -7.93 -2.32
CA LEU A 240 16.57 -6.69 -2.67
C LEU A 240 17.55 -5.61 -3.18
N LEU A 241 18.73 -5.47 -2.56
CA LEU A 241 19.76 -4.55 -3.01
C LEU A 241 20.29 -4.91 -4.41
N ALA A 242 20.47 -6.20 -4.68
CA ALA A 242 20.85 -6.67 -6.01
C ALA A 242 19.77 -6.37 -7.06
N LEU A 243 18.49 -6.63 -6.74
CA LEU A 243 17.36 -6.29 -7.63
C LEU A 243 17.26 -4.79 -7.88
N LYS A 244 17.45 -3.95 -6.87
CA LYS A 244 17.45 -2.48 -7.02
C LYS A 244 18.51 -1.97 -7.98
N ALA A 245 19.64 -2.67 -8.10
CA ALA A 245 20.70 -2.28 -9.04
C ALA A 245 20.31 -2.55 -10.50
N ILE A 246 19.32 -3.40 -10.75
CA ILE A 246 18.88 -3.85 -12.07
C ILE A 246 17.61 -3.16 -12.52
N TYR A 247 16.65 -2.98 -11.62
CA TYR A 247 15.34 -2.37 -11.84
C TYR A 247 15.26 -0.97 -11.26
#